data_88af827bee921c52a85c9f173368b2d6
#
_entry.id   88af827bee921c52a85c9f173368b2d6
#
_cell.length_a   1.000
_cell.length_b   1.000
_cell.length_c   1.000
_cell.angle_alpha   90.00
_cell.angle_beta   90.00
_cell.angle_gamma   90.00
#
_symmetry.space_group_name_H-M   'P 1'
#
loop_
_entity.id
_entity.type
_entity.pdbx_description
1 polymer ?
#
loop_
_entity_poly.entity_id
_entity_poly.type
_entity_poly.pdbx_seq_one_letter_code
_entity_poly.pdbx_strand_id
1 'polypeptide(L)'
;MFFAALFAMYFTVRSVDKGSGLAWPGAHLDIALGSTNTTVLLLSSVTCQMGVFAVERGQISRTRSLLHPMSWGLREWYVLTFLMGLYFDLGQSYEYYDLVTKEHLTLASSAYGSVFYIPTGFHGLHVLGGLIAFIFLLGRTYAARTFTHEQQVSAIVVSYYWHFVDVVWIGLFTVIYLIH
;
A
#
# COMPACT_ATOMS: atom_id res chain seq x y z
N MET A 1 -6.37 -11.08 10.92
CA MET A 1 -7.57 -10.92 11.79
C MET A 1 -8.06 -9.48 11.87
N PHE A 2 -7.19 -8.49 12.09
CA PHE A 2 -7.59 -7.08 12.25
C PHE A 2 -8.38 -6.52 11.06
N PHE A 3 -7.86 -6.60 9.83
CA PHE A 3 -8.57 -6.11 8.65
C PHE A 3 -9.87 -6.89 8.36
N ALA A 4 -9.93 -8.18 8.68
CA ALA A 4 -11.18 -8.94 8.56
C ALA A 4 -12.29 -8.37 9.46
N ALA A 5 -11.94 -7.93 10.67
CA ALA A 5 -12.88 -7.24 11.56
C ALA A 5 -13.34 -5.88 11.00
N LEU A 6 -12.43 -5.13 10.36
CA LEU A 6 -12.78 -3.86 9.71
C LEU A 6 -13.71 -4.06 8.50
N PHE A 7 -13.50 -5.10 7.69
CA PHE A 7 -14.43 -5.48 6.63
C PHE A 7 -15.81 -5.89 7.19
N ALA A 8 -15.83 -6.69 8.26
CA ALA A 8 -17.09 -7.06 8.92
C ALA A 8 -17.84 -5.82 9.44
N MET A 9 -17.13 -4.89 10.05
CA MET A 9 -17.68 -3.60 10.49
C MET A 9 -18.29 -2.82 9.31
N TYR A 10 -17.59 -2.72 8.18
CA TYR A 10 -18.09 -2.05 6.99
C TYR A 10 -19.41 -2.64 6.51
N PHE A 11 -19.49 -3.95 6.32
CA PHE A 11 -20.71 -4.61 5.86
C PHE A 11 -21.85 -4.52 6.86
N THR A 12 -21.56 -4.55 8.16
CA THR A 12 -22.57 -4.40 9.21
C THR A 12 -23.17 -2.98 9.18
N VAL A 13 -22.33 -1.95 9.19
CA VAL A 13 -22.80 -0.55 9.13
C VAL A 13 -23.60 -0.31 7.86
N ARG A 14 -23.13 -0.79 6.72
CA ARG A 14 -23.83 -0.66 5.43
C ARG A 14 -25.19 -1.36 5.43
N SER A 15 -25.30 -2.54 6.06
CA SER A 15 -26.58 -3.26 6.14
C SER A 15 -27.61 -2.53 7.01
N VAL A 16 -27.16 -1.94 8.11
CA VAL A 16 -27.99 -1.13 9.01
C VAL A 16 -28.45 0.16 8.33
N ASP A 17 -27.57 0.83 7.62
CA ASP A 17 -27.86 2.09 6.94
C ASP A 17 -28.87 1.91 5.79
N LYS A 18 -28.71 0.84 5.00
CA LYS A 18 -29.72 0.45 4.00
C LYS A 18 -31.09 0.12 4.60
N GLY A 19 -31.11 -0.46 5.79
CA GLY A 19 -32.35 -0.77 6.52
C GLY A 19 -33.04 0.47 7.11
N SER A 20 -32.28 1.52 7.39
CA SER A 20 -32.83 2.79 7.95
C SER A 20 -33.34 3.76 6.88
N GLY A 21 -33.13 3.47 5.59
CA GLY A 21 -33.54 4.34 4.48
C GLY A 21 -32.73 5.64 4.35
N LEU A 22 -31.64 5.79 5.11
CA LEU A 22 -30.72 6.88 4.90
C LEU A 22 -29.99 6.65 3.57
N ALA A 23 -29.91 7.70 2.76
CA ALA A 23 -29.10 7.67 1.54
C ALA A 23 -27.65 7.50 1.93
N TRP A 24 -27.01 6.41 1.50
CA TRP A 24 -25.56 6.23 1.59
C TRP A 24 -24.94 7.42 0.85
N PRO A 25 -24.19 8.30 1.52
CA PRO A 25 -23.67 9.48 0.86
C PRO A 25 -22.76 9.01 -0.28
N GLY A 26 -23.15 9.32 -1.51
CA GLY A 26 -22.31 9.18 -2.68
C GLY A 26 -21.17 10.20 -2.57
N ALA A 27 -20.18 9.94 -1.73
CA ALA A 27 -18.95 10.73 -1.77
C ALA A 27 -18.42 10.64 -3.21
N HIS A 28 -18.20 11.76 -3.86
CA HIS A 28 -17.57 11.82 -5.17
C HIS A 28 -16.09 11.45 -5.03
N LEU A 29 -15.86 10.15 -4.72
CA LEU A 29 -14.51 9.58 -4.74
C LEU A 29 -13.97 9.68 -6.16
N ASP A 30 -12.79 10.24 -6.32
CA ASP A 30 -12.13 10.31 -7.62
C ASP A 30 -11.63 8.91 -8.00
N ILE A 31 -12.49 8.15 -8.70
CA ILE A 31 -12.20 6.80 -9.17
C ILE A 31 -10.94 6.79 -10.04
N ALA A 32 -10.67 7.85 -10.79
CA ALA A 32 -9.49 7.93 -11.64
C ALA A 32 -8.21 8.01 -10.79
N LEU A 33 -8.21 8.83 -9.76
CA LEU A 33 -7.08 8.94 -8.82
C LEU A 33 -6.89 7.66 -8.00
N GLY A 34 -7.97 7.10 -7.47
CA GLY A 34 -7.95 5.84 -6.73
C GLY A 34 -7.45 4.66 -7.57
N SER A 35 -7.91 4.57 -8.83
CA SER A 35 -7.45 3.53 -9.77
C SER A 35 -5.98 3.69 -10.14
N THR A 36 -5.50 4.92 -10.33
CA THR A 36 -4.08 5.20 -10.62
C THR A 36 -3.22 4.80 -9.43
N ASN A 37 -3.58 5.21 -8.21
CA ASN A 37 -2.88 4.83 -6.99
C ASN A 37 -2.84 3.30 -6.81
N THR A 38 -3.97 2.62 -7.02
CA THR A 38 -4.06 1.16 -6.95
C THR A 38 -3.15 0.49 -7.98
N THR A 39 -3.13 0.99 -9.22
CA THR A 39 -2.26 0.45 -10.28
C THR A 39 -0.79 0.60 -9.92
N VAL A 40 -0.37 1.76 -9.39
CA VAL A 40 1.02 1.98 -8.95
C VAL A 40 1.38 1.03 -7.82
N LEU A 41 0.49 0.83 -6.85
CA LEU A 41 0.72 -0.09 -5.73
C LEU A 41 0.85 -1.55 -6.22
N LEU A 42 0.00 -2.01 -7.13
CA LEU A 42 0.09 -3.35 -7.71
C LEU A 42 1.39 -3.55 -8.51
N LEU A 43 1.82 -2.55 -9.27
CA LEU A 43 3.11 -2.59 -9.96
C LEU A 43 4.28 -2.62 -8.96
N SER A 44 4.15 -1.99 -7.80
CA SER A 44 5.15 -2.05 -6.74
C SER A 44 5.33 -3.47 -6.19
N SER A 45 4.27 -4.27 -6.16
CA SER A 45 4.33 -5.69 -5.81
C SER A 45 5.21 -6.49 -6.77
N VAL A 46 5.06 -6.22 -8.07
CA VAL A 46 5.91 -6.86 -9.11
C VAL A 46 7.37 -6.45 -8.94
N THR A 47 7.66 -5.16 -8.74
CA THR A 47 9.04 -4.69 -8.54
C THR A 47 9.66 -5.24 -7.26
N CYS A 48 8.87 -5.38 -6.19
CA CYS A 48 9.29 -6.02 -4.95
C CYS A 48 9.70 -7.47 -5.18
N GLN A 49 8.89 -8.24 -5.90
CA GLN A 49 9.18 -9.63 -6.24
C GLN A 49 10.42 -9.77 -7.13
N MET A 50 10.63 -8.87 -8.08
CA MET A 50 11.85 -8.85 -8.89
C MET A 50 13.10 -8.61 -8.03
N GLY A 51 12.98 -7.81 -6.96
CA GLY A 51 14.03 -7.63 -5.97
C GLY A 51 14.38 -8.92 -5.23
N VAL A 52 13.38 -9.72 -4.83
CA VAL A 52 13.59 -11.04 -4.22
C VAL A 52 14.32 -11.98 -5.18
N PHE A 53 13.87 -12.07 -6.43
CA PHE A 53 14.55 -12.88 -7.45
C PHE A 53 15.99 -12.44 -7.73
N ALA A 54 16.28 -11.14 -7.61
CA ALA A 54 17.65 -10.65 -7.73
C ALA A 54 18.52 -11.13 -6.57
N VAL A 55 18.00 -11.12 -5.35
CA VAL A 55 18.70 -11.63 -4.15
C VAL A 55 18.97 -13.14 -4.26
N GLU A 56 17.98 -13.92 -4.67
CA GLU A 56 18.13 -15.37 -4.86
C GLU A 56 19.19 -15.72 -5.88
N ARG A 57 19.41 -14.86 -6.88
CA ARG A 57 20.49 -14.96 -7.87
C ARG A 57 21.83 -14.39 -7.38
N GLY A 58 21.90 -13.90 -6.15
CA GLY A 58 23.09 -13.28 -5.56
C GLY A 58 23.41 -11.87 -6.12
N GLN A 59 22.46 -11.24 -6.80
CA GLN A 59 22.62 -9.90 -7.38
C GLN A 59 22.14 -8.83 -6.39
N ILE A 60 23.05 -8.24 -5.64
CA ILE A 60 22.75 -7.21 -4.63
C ILE A 60 22.70 -5.83 -5.25
N SER A 61 23.60 -5.55 -6.19
CA SER A 61 23.67 -4.29 -6.92
C SER A 61 23.72 -4.53 -8.42
N ARG A 62 23.36 -3.50 -9.18
CA ARG A 62 23.38 -3.58 -10.65
C ARG A 62 24.75 -3.95 -11.20
N THR A 63 24.75 -4.76 -12.25
CA THR A 63 25.96 -5.17 -12.96
C THR A 63 26.19 -4.34 -14.24
N ARG A 64 25.17 -3.63 -14.74
CA ARG A 64 25.20 -2.85 -16.00
C ARG A 64 24.47 -1.50 -15.86
N SER A 65 24.21 -0.83 -16.98
CA SER A 65 23.50 0.46 -17.07
C SER A 65 22.07 0.39 -16.52
N LEU A 66 21.55 1.53 -16.06
CA LEU A 66 20.16 1.72 -15.59
C LEU A 66 19.08 1.30 -16.60
N LEU A 67 19.41 1.32 -17.91
CA LEU A 67 18.48 0.99 -18.99
C LEU A 67 18.19 -0.52 -19.17
N HIS A 68 18.92 -1.39 -18.45
CA HIS A 68 18.72 -2.84 -18.52
C HIS A 68 18.14 -3.39 -17.21
N PRO A 69 16.79 -3.47 -17.04
CA PRO A 69 16.15 -3.90 -15.79
C PRO A 69 16.53 -5.33 -15.37
N MET A 70 16.88 -6.20 -16.33
CA MET A 70 17.36 -7.55 -16.00
C MET A 70 18.73 -7.60 -15.31
N SER A 71 19.48 -6.51 -15.32
CA SER A 71 20.79 -6.39 -14.63
C SER A 71 20.68 -5.67 -13.28
N TRP A 72 19.47 -5.32 -12.86
CA TRP A 72 19.22 -4.66 -11.58
C TRP A 72 19.35 -5.65 -10.44
N GLY A 73 19.95 -5.21 -9.35
CA GLY A 73 20.04 -5.96 -8.12
C GLY A 73 18.90 -5.63 -7.14
N LEU A 74 18.98 -6.20 -5.95
CA LEU A 74 18.04 -5.95 -4.85
C LEU A 74 17.84 -4.45 -4.58
N ARG A 75 18.95 -3.69 -4.55
CA ARG A 75 18.93 -2.28 -4.15
C ARG A 75 18.06 -1.44 -5.07
N GLU A 76 18.25 -1.60 -6.38
CA GLU A 76 17.53 -0.83 -7.39
C GLU A 76 16.03 -1.17 -7.38
N TRP A 77 15.71 -2.45 -7.33
CA TRP A 77 14.31 -2.90 -7.27
C TRP A 77 13.60 -2.41 -6.00
N TYR A 78 14.26 -2.49 -4.85
CA TYR A 78 13.66 -2.05 -3.59
C TYR A 78 13.57 -0.52 -3.46
N VAL A 79 14.50 0.24 -4.04
CA VAL A 79 14.36 1.70 -4.16
C VAL A 79 13.17 2.06 -5.04
N LEU A 80 12.98 1.36 -6.16
CA LEU A 80 11.82 1.60 -7.03
C LEU A 80 10.50 1.27 -6.31
N THR A 81 10.44 0.12 -5.64
CA THR A 81 9.26 -0.27 -4.82
C THR A 81 8.97 0.76 -3.75
N PHE A 82 9.99 1.24 -3.04
CA PHE A 82 9.87 2.28 -2.03
C PHE A 82 9.29 3.58 -2.61
N LEU A 83 9.79 4.04 -3.75
CA LEU A 83 9.29 5.25 -4.40
C LEU A 83 7.83 5.11 -4.85
N MET A 84 7.45 3.94 -5.37
CA MET A 84 6.07 3.67 -5.76
C MET A 84 5.14 3.61 -4.54
N GLY A 85 5.56 2.99 -3.45
CA GLY A 85 4.82 2.97 -2.20
C GLY A 85 4.68 4.35 -1.56
N LEU A 86 5.74 5.16 -1.61
CA LEU A 86 5.70 6.56 -1.16
C LEU A 86 4.73 7.40 -2.00
N TYR A 87 4.74 7.22 -3.32
CA TYR A 87 3.78 7.88 -4.21
C TYR A 87 2.34 7.54 -3.83
N PHE A 88 2.06 6.26 -3.56
CA PHE A 88 0.75 5.81 -3.13
C PHE A 88 0.31 6.49 -1.81
N ASP A 89 1.17 6.51 -0.80
CA ASP A 89 0.87 7.07 0.53
C ASP A 89 0.63 8.58 0.47
N LEU A 90 1.42 9.31 -0.35
CA LEU A 90 1.21 10.72 -0.62
C LEU A 90 -0.10 10.98 -1.39
N GLY A 91 -0.42 10.14 -2.38
CA GLY A 91 -1.67 10.21 -3.13
C GLY A 91 -2.89 10.00 -2.22
N GLN A 92 -2.83 9.03 -1.32
CA GLN A 92 -3.88 8.77 -0.34
C GLN A 92 -4.03 9.94 0.66
N SER A 93 -2.92 10.52 1.10
CA SER A 93 -2.94 11.71 1.96
C SER A 93 -3.56 12.92 1.27
N TYR A 94 -3.29 13.08 -0.03
CA TYR A 94 -3.91 14.13 -0.84
C TYR A 94 -5.42 13.93 -0.99
N GLU A 95 -5.86 12.69 -1.24
CA GLU A 95 -7.29 12.34 -1.31
C GLU A 95 -8.01 12.65 0.02
N TYR A 96 -7.38 12.35 1.16
CA TYR A 96 -7.91 12.71 2.47
C TYR A 96 -8.05 14.22 2.65
N TYR A 97 -7.03 14.98 2.24
CA TYR A 97 -7.09 16.44 2.30
C TYR A 97 -8.23 16.99 1.44
N ASP A 98 -8.43 16.44 0.25
CA ASP A 98 -9.49 16.87 -0.67
C ASP A 98 -10.89 16.57 -0.13
N LEU A 99 -11.10 15.37 0.41
CA LEU A 99 -12.36 14.96 1.03
C LEU A 99 -12.71 15.81 2.26
N VAL A 100 -11.75 16.15 3.09
CA VAL A 100 -11.98 16.99 4.27
C VAL A 100 -12.29 18.44 3.88
N THR A 101 -11.59 18.99 2.87
CA THR A 101 -11.70 20.42 2.50
C THR A 101 -12.86 20.71 1.57
N LYS A 102 -13.17 19.81 0.63
CA LYS A 102 -14.23 20.03 -0.39
C LYS A 102 -15.56 19.40 0.01
N GLU A 103 -15.52 18.16 0.50
CA GLU A 103 -16.74 17.42 0.83
C GLU A 103 -17.14 17.57 2.32
N HIS A 104 -16.33 18.24 3.14
CA HIS A 104 -16.49 18.35 4.59
C HIS A 104 -16.73 17.00 5.29
N LEU A 105 -16.26 15.92 4.67
CA LEU A 105 -16.34 14.56 5.19
C LEU A 105 -15.26 14.38 6.26
N THR A 106 -15.72 14.26 7.51
CA THR A 106 -14.82 13.98 8.65
C THR A 106 -15.20 12.65 9.30
N LEU A 107 -14.32 12.13 10.15
CA LEU A 107 -14.59 10.93 10.95
C LEU A 107 -15.93 11.00 11.73
N ALA A 108 -16.33 12.20 12.13
CA ALA A 108 -17.52 12.44 12.95
C ALA A 108 -18.75 12.91 12.15
N SER A 109 -18.63 13.20 10.86
CA SER A 109 -19.69 13.78 10.05
C SER A 109 -20.77 12.77 9.67
N SER A 110 -20.39 11.50 9.46
CA SER A 110 -21.30 10.43 9.08
C SER A 110 -20.74 9.05 9.42
N ALA A 111 -21.63 8.04 9.53
CA ALA A 111 -21.23 6.64 9.68
C ALA A 111 -20.33 6.18 8.51
N TYR A 112 -20.61 6.67 7.30
CA TYR A 112 -19.77 6.43 6.11
C TYR A 112 -18.34 6.96 6.27
N GLY A 113 -18.18 8.21 6.75
CA GLY A 113 -16.85 8.79 7.00
C GLY A 113 -16.03 7.93 7.96
N SER A 114 -16.60 7.49 9.07
CA SER A 114 -15.93 6.62 10.03
C SER A 114 -15.49 5.30 9.39
N VAL A 115 -16.38 4.66 8.62
CA VAL A 115 -16.14 3.37 7.97
C VAL A 115 -15.18 3.48 6.80
N PHE A 116 -15.01 4.65 6.21
CA PHE A 116 -14.02 4.94 5.18
C PHE A 116 -12.64 5.22 5.79
N TYR A 117 -12.55 6.19 6.71
CA TYR A 117 -11.27 6.66 7.23
C TYR A 117 -10.55 5.65 8.13
N ILE A 118 -11.29 4.83 8.90
CA ILE A 118 -10.65 3.88 9.80
C ILE A 118 -9.91 2.78 9.04
N PRO A 119 -10.53 2.01 8.13
CA PRO A 119 -9.83 0.95 7.40
C PRO A 119 -8.70 1.48 6.49
N THR A 120 -8.96 2.56 5.75
CA THR A 120 -7.98 3.15 4.84
C THR A 120 -6.83 3.82 5.60
N GLY A 121 -7.09 4.48 6.73
CA GLY A 121 -6.06 5.06 7.59
C GLY A 121 -5.16 4.01 8.24
N PHE A 122 -5.73 2.94 8.79
CA PHE A 122 -4.94 1.82 9.31
C PHE A 122 -4.14 1.11 8.21
N HIS A 123 -4.70 1.03 6.99
CA HIS A 123 -3.96 0.52 5.85
C HIS A 123 -2.76 1.42 5.52
N GLY A 124 -2.94 2.75 5.43
CA GLY A 124 -1.86 3.71 5.22
C GLY A 124 -0.76 3.61 6.29
N LEU A 125 -1.12 3.41 7.55
CA LEU A 125 -0.14 3.15 8.63
C LEU A 125 0.66 1.85 8.39
N HIS A 126 0.05 0.80 7.83
CA HIS A 126 0.77 -0.42 7.47
C HIS A 126 1.68 -0.21 6.25
N VAL A 127 1.24 0.56 5.25
CA VAL A 127 2.11 0.99 4.12
C VAL A 127 3.32 1.75 4.65
N LEU A 128 3.11 2.73 5.52
CA LEU A 128 4.19 3.49 6.16
C LEU A 128 5.16 2.59 6.94
N GLY A 129 4.63 1.62 7.69
CA GLY A 129 5.44 0.59 8.37
C GLY A 129 6.31 -0.21 7.39
N GLY A 130 5.77 -0.59 6.23
CA GLY A 130 6.52 -1.24 5.15
C GLY A 130 7.60 -0.34 4.56
N LEU A 131 7.30 0.95 4.32
CA LEU A 131 8.29 1.92 3.85
C LEU A 131 9.45 2.09 4.84
N ILE A 132 9.16 2.16 6.14
CA ILE A 132 10.19 2.19 7.18
C ILE A 132 11.05 0.92 7.14
N ALA A 133 10.44 -0.25 6.98
CA ALA A 133 11.17 -1.51 6.85
C ALA A 133 12.09 -1.52 5.62
N PHE A 134 11.65 -0.98 4.47
CA PHE A 134 12.49 -0.81 3.28
C PHE A 134 13.69 0.12 3.55
N ILE A 135 13.49 1.23 4.26
CA ILE A 135 14.59 2.15 4.63
C ILE A 135 15.64 1.42 5.47
N PHE A 136 15.22 0.68 6.51
CA PHE A 136 16.13 -0.08 7.36
C PHE A 136 16.88 -1.16 6.56
N LEU A 137 16.17 -1.89 5.71
CA LEU A 137 16.78 -2.93 4.88
C LEU A 137 17.79 -2.34 3.91
N LEU A 138 17.42 -1.28 3.17
CA LEU A 138 18.32 -0.59 2.25
C LEU A 138 19.52 -0.01 2.99
N GLY A 139 19.32 0.66 4.14
CA GLY A 139 20.40 1.17 4.97
C GLY A 139 21.39 0.08 5.36
N ARG A 140 20.91 -1.08 5.81
CA ARG A 140 21.78 -2.24 6.10
C ARG A 140 22.51 -2.77 4.89
N THR A 141 21.85 -2.84 3.72
CA THR A 141 22.52 -3.33 2.49
C THR A 141 23.57 -2.35 1.96
N TYR A 142 23.40 -1.04 2.16
CA TYR A 142 24.41 -0.05 1.78
C TYR A 142 25.58 0.02 2.76
N ALA A 143 25.33 -0.18 4.06
CA ALA A 143 26.36 -0.15 5.10
C ALA A 143 27.20 -1.43 5.16
N ALA A 144 26.65 -2.58 4.74
CA ALA A 144 27.33 -3.86 4.81
C ALA A 144 28.36 -4.01 3.67
N ARG A 145 29.58 -4.43 4.03
CA ARG A 145 30.62 -4.81 3.06
C ARG A 145 30.38 -6.18 2.42
N THR A 146 29.72 -7.07 3.14
CA THR A 146 29.33 -8.42 2.69
C THR A 146 27.87 -8.64 2.95
N PHE A 147 27.14 -9.19 1.97
CA PHE A 147 25.74 -9.51 2.11
C PHE A 147 25.59 -10.86 2.82
N THR A 148 24.92 -10.88 3.94
CA THR A 148 24.76 -12.07 4.76
C THR A 148 23.43 -12.78 4.46
N HIS A 149 23.35 -14.08 4.80
CA HIS A 149 22.11 -14.84 4.71
C HIS A 149 20.97 -14.19 5.51
N GLU A 150 21.26 -13.62 6.66
CA GLU A 150 20.26 -12.90 7.47
C GLU A 150 19.64 -11.71 6.74
N GLN A 151 20.44 -10.98 5.95
CA GLN A 151 19.95 -9.88 5.14
C GLN A 151 19.06 -10.36 3.98
N GLN A 152 19.38 -11.50 3.40
CA GLN A 152 18.54 -12.16 2.40
C GLN A 152 17.19 -12.55 2.98
N VAL A 153 17.17 -13.22 4.13
CA VAL A 153 15.93 -13.58 4.83
C VAL A 153 15.12 -12.34 5.19
N SER A 154 15.78 -11.29 5.68
CA SER A 154 15.10 -10.02 5.99
C SER A 154 14.45 -9.38 4.76
N ALA A 155 15.10 -9.44 3.60
CA ALA A 155 14.54 -8.96 2.34
C ALA A 155 13.27 -9.74 1.95
N ILE A 156 13.33 -11.05 2.04
CA ILE A 156 12.18 -11.92 1.75
C ILE A 156 11.01 -11.64 2.71
N VAL A 157 11.26 -11.48 4.00
CA VAL A 157 10.22 -11.18 5.01
C VAL A 157 9.56 -9.84 4.73
N VAL A 158 10.33 -8.79 4.40
CA VAL A 158 9.78 -7.48 4.05
C VAL A 158 8.92 -7.58 2.78
N SER A 159 9.32 -8.40 1.80
CA SER A 159 8.52 -8.64 0.60
C SER A 159 7.17 -9.30 0.93
N TYR A 160 7.13 -10.33 1.77
CA TYR A 160 5.87 -10.95 2.22
C TYR A 160 4.96 -9.95 2.92
N TYR A 161 5.52 -9.10 3.77
CA TYR A 161 4.76 -8.06 4.42
C TYR A 161 4.17 -7.09 3.40
N TRP A 162 4.94 -6.66 2.39
CA TRP A 162 4.50 -5.76 1.34
C TRP A 162 3.36 -6.35 0.52
N HIS A 163 3.48 -7.60 0.09
CA HIS A 163 2.42 -8.31 -0.63
C HIS A 163 1.13 -8.45 0.20
N PHE A 164 1.25 -8.71 1.51
CA PHE A 164 0.09 -8.72 2.40
C PHE A 164 -0.62 -7.37 2.41
N VAL A 165 0.11 -6.27 2.51
CA VAL A 165 -0.45 -4.91 2.48
C VAL A 165 -1.17 -4.66 1.15
N ASP A 166 -0.58 -5.04 0.02
CA ASP A 166 -1.17 -4.89 -1.31
C ASP A 166 -2.49 -5.68 -1.46
N VAL A 167 -2.53 -6.91 -0.97
CA VAL A 167 -3.76 -7.75 -0.99
C VAL A 167 -4.87 -7.12 -0.16
N VAL A 168 -4.56 -6.58 1.01
CA VAL A 168 -5.52 -5.85 1.84
C VAL A 168 -6.07 -4.63 1.09
N TRP A 169 -5.20 -3.89 0.38
CA TRP A 169 -5.65 -2.73 -0.40
C TRP A 169 -6.61 -3.10 -1.52
N ILE A 170 -6.35 -4.19 -2.26
CA ILE A 170 -7.28 -4.69 -3.30
C ILE A 170 -8.67 -4.93 -2.70
N GLY A 171 -8.72 -5.55 -1.53
CA GLY A 171 -9.99 -5.76 -0.81
C GLY A 171 -10.67 -4.43 -0.45
N LEU A 172 -9.94 -3.49 0.15
CA LEU A 172 -10.45 -2.17 0.53
C LEU A 172 -10.94 -1.39 -0.70
N PHE A 173 -10.13 -1.35 -1.76
CA PHE A 173 -10.49 -0.67 -3.00
C PHE A 173 -11.78 -1.26 -3.60
N THR A 174 -11.87 -2.59 -3.66
CA THR A 174 -13.07 -3.27 -4.19
C THR A 174 -14.31 -2.91 -3.38
N VAL A 175 -14.22 -2.96 -2.06
CA VAL A 175 -15.37 -2.72 -1.17
C VAL A 175 -15.79 -1.26 -1.16
N ILE A 176 -14.85 -0.34 -1.17
CA ILE A 176 -15.11 1.10 -1.01
C ILE A 176 -15.43 1.77 -2.35
N TYR A 177 -14.69 1.44 -3.43
CA TYR A 177 -14.81 2.12 -4.72
C TYR A 177 -15.70 1.39 -5.73
N LEU A 178 -15.86 0.04 -5.65
CA LEU A 178 -16.61 -0.73 -6.62
C LEU A 178 -17.96 -1.24 -6.13
N ILE A 179 -18.14 -1.45 -4.81
CA ILE A 179 -19.37 -2.03 -4.23
C ILE A 179 -20.22 -0.96 -3.51
N HIS A 180 -20.10 0.30 -3.79
CA HIS A 180 -20.90 1.38 -3.14
C HIS A 180 -22.39 1.39 -3.54
#